data_e2ce8f3d7271e743f5540131d95d3eaa
#
_entry.id   e2ce8f3d7271e743f5540131d95d3eaa
#
_cell.length_a   1.000
_cell.length_b   1.000
_cell.length_c   1.000
_cell.angle_alpha   90.00
_cell.angle_beta   90.00
_cell.angle_gamma   90.00
#
_symmetry.space_group_name_H-M   'P 1'
#
loop_
_entity.id
_entity.type
_entity.pdbx_description
1 polymer ?
#
loop_
_entity_poly.entity_id
_entity_poly.type
_entity_poly.pdbx_seq_one_letter_code
_entity_poly.pdbx_strand_id
1 'polypeptide(L)'
;MTLERRLVQGCSPQQAAWRTCPGDLRPGTALPLTRRALFGCLLAAPLAAQSTRGSLYAYVGCYTTLQRSARGDGIHVYRMDPRTGAWTHVQRVGDLVNPSFLVVAADQRHLYSVHGDETYATAFSVDPATGFLQPLNRAETGGRNGVHLAVAPGGRFLAVANYGSGNVAVLPIRPDGTLADAVQVVALPGQPGPHRIEQIGSHPHHVVFDPGGRSLIVPDKGLDRVFVFRFDAATGKLTPTEQGAAIARAGSGPRHAAFHPRLPVAWVVNEISSTVTTYFWDAERGSLRPVQILPTPPPDYTGENTAAEIAVSADGRFVYCSNRGHDSIAAFTSDPRTGVLTPAGWTSSQGRTPRYIGFDPSHSFLCATNEQSDMVVTFRADAATGRLAVTGSPVQNASPVSIAFAALPA
;
A
#
# COMPACT_ATOMS: atom_id res chain seq x y z
N MET A 1 37.04 36.74 -37.60
CA MET A 1 36.26 36.50 -38.82
C MET A 1 34.85 36.17 -38.32
N THR A 2 34.05 37.13 -38.10
CA THR A 2 33.05 37.90 -38.85
C THR A 2 31.84 37.06 -39.25
N LEU A 3 30.72 37.30 -38.46
CA LEU A 3 29.35 37.70 -38.88
C LEU A 3 28.61 36.78 -39.88
N GLU A 4 27.40 36.36 -39.56
CA GLU A 4 26.18 37.14 -39.92
C GLU A 4 24.91 36.68 -39.20
N ARG A 5 24.19 37.67 -38.72
CA ARG A 5 22.78 37.64 -38.23
C ARG A 5 21.84 37.63 -39.44
N ARG A 6 20.72 36.90 -39.34
CA ARG A 6 19.49 37.31 -40.01
C ARG A 6 18.28 37.26 -39.05
N LEU A 7 17.78 38.41 -38.78
CA LEU A 7 16.42 38.71 -38.26
C LEU A 7 15.41 38.55 -39.40
N VAL A 8 14.26 37.95 -39.15
CA VAL A 8 13.01 38.25 -39.85
C VAL A 8 11.89 38.40 -38.87
N GLN A 9 11.30 39.58 -38.85
CA GLN A 9 10.05 40.06 -38.28
C GLN A 9 8.87 39.15 -38.65
N GLY A 10 7.87 38.80 -37.82
CA GLY A 10 6.81 39.72 -37.37
C GLY A 10 5.48 39.36 -38.06
N CYS A 11 4.52 38.82 -37.31
CA CYS A 11 3.10 39.03 -37.69
C CYS A 11 2.22 38.98 -36.40
N SER A 12 1.44 40.02 -36.28
CA SER A 12 0.53 40.39 -35.19
C SER A 12 -0.83 39.66 -35.27
N PRO A 13 -1.70 39.72 -34.25
CA PRO A 13 -2.89 38.88 -34.10
C PRO A 13 -4.13 39.48 -34.74
N GLN A 14 -5.00 38.64 -35.27
CA GLN A 14 -6.34 39.03 -35.68
C GLN A 14 -7.41 38.49 -34.73
N GLN A 15 -8.14 39.46 -34.18
CA GLN A 15 -9.37 39.32 -33.42
C GLN A 15 -10.49 38.77 -34.35
N ALA A 16 -11.27 37.83 -33.86
CA ALA A 16 -12.54 37.44 -34.46
C ALA A 16 -13.68 37.73 -33.47
N ALA A 17 -14.58 38.58 -33.93
CA ALA A 17 -15.70 39.16 -33.23
C ALA A 17 -16.88 38.17 -33.06
N TRP A 18 -17.55 38.28 -31.94
CA TRP A 18 -18.85 37.67 -31.66
C TRP A 18 -19.97 38.39 -32.41
N ARG A 19 -20.82 37.65 -33.11
CA ARG A 19 -22.09 38.16 -33.63
C ARG A 19 -23.24 37.56 -32.82
N THR A 20 -23.96 38.41 -32.16
CA THR A 20 -25.29 38.20 -31.58
C THR A 20 -26.37 38.36 -32.66
N CYS A 21 -27.36 37.48 -32.65
CA CYS A 21 -28.65 37.72 -33.32
C CYS A 21 -29.80 37.57 -32.31
N PRO A 22 -30.77 38.51 -32.31
CA PRO A 22 -31.93 38.48 -31.42
C PRO A 22 -33.16 37.91 -32.14
N GLY A 23 -34.06 37.32 -31.41
CA GLY A 23 -35.36 36.82 -31.94
C GLY A 23 -36.37 36.60 -30.85
N ASP A 24 -37.13 37.56 -30.66
CA ASP A 24 -38.57 37.80 -30.45
C ASP A 24 -39.34 36.98 -29.40
N LEU A 25 -39.72 37.74 -28.38
CA LEU A 25 -40.82 37.47 -27.45
C LEU A 25 -42.18 37.81 -28.10
N ARG A 26 -43.19 36.95 -27.97
CA ARG A 26 -44.59 37.33 -27.94
C ARG A 26 -45.38 36.64 -26.84
N PRO A 27 -46.27 37.33 -26.13
CA PRO A 27 -47.01 36.84 -24.97
C PRO A 27 -48.47 36.44 -25.34
N GLY A 28 -49.09 35.66 -24.46
CA GLY A 28 -50.52 35.41 -24.43
C GLY A 28 -50.83 33.93 -24.17
N THR A 29 -51.45 33.54 -23.13
CA THR A 29 -52.84 33.76 -22.70
C THR A 29 -53.05 33.14 -21.31
N ALA A 30 -53.69 33.89 -20.46
CA ALA A 30 -54.19 33.43 -19.15
C ALA A 30 -55.45 32.60 -19.31
N LEU A 31 -55.62 31.54 -18.55
CA LEU A 31 -56.90 30.90 -18.21
C LEU A 31 -56.95 30.51 -16.73
N PRO A 32 -58.14 30.38 -16.13
CA PRO A 32 -58.43 30.88 -14.80
C PRO A 32 -58.31 29.86 -13.65
N LEU A 33 -58.12 30.43 -12.45
CA LEU A 33 -58.18 29.77 -11.18
C LEU A 33 -59.55 29.16 -10.87
N THR A 34 -59.62 27.86 -10.60
CA THR A 34 -60.70 27.25 -9.83
C THR A 34 -60.21 26.78 -8.48
N ARG A 35 -60.96 27.19 -7.47
CA ARG A 35 -60.77 26.89 -6.04
C ARG A 35 -61.08 25.43 -5.69
N ARG A 36 -60.41 24.96 -4.64
CA ARG A 36 -60.73 23.89 -3.70
C ARG A 36 -60.18 22.50 -4.00
N ALA A 37 -59.10 22.16 -3.28
CA ALA A 37 -59.08 20.96 -2.43
C ALA A 37 -57.93 21.12 -1.39
N LEU A 38 -58.32 21.37 -0.14
CA LEU A 38 -57.48 21.14 1.02
C LEU A 38 -57.29 19.63 1.14
N PHE A 39 -56.06 19.14 0.85
CA PHE A 39 -55.62 17.84 1.29
C PHE A 39 -54.41 18.05 2.19
N GLY A 40 -54.53 17.51 3.44
CA GLY A 40 -53.52 17.61 4.45
C GLY A 40 -52.19 16.98 3.98
N CYS A 41 -51.12 17.76 3.93
CA CYS A 41 -49.79 17.25 3.88
C CYS A 41 -49.43 16.68 5.23
N LEU A 42 -49.54 15.35 5.39
CA LEU A 42 -48.77 14.61 6.37
C LEU A 42 -47.29 14.79 5.93
N LEU A 43 -46.56 15.55 6.72
CA LEU A 43 -45.11 15.61 6.67
C LEU A 43 -44.59 14.21 7.04
N ALA A 44 -44.40 13.36 6.01
CA ALA A 44 -43.53 12.19 6.13
C ALA A 44 -42.11 12.73 6.28
N ALA A 45 -41.60 12.74 7.50
CA ALA A 45 -40.17 12.91 7.73
C ALA A 45 -39.44 11.88 6.86
N PRO A 46 -38.39 12.28 6.08
CA PRO A 46 -37.59 11.28 5.39
C PRO A 46 -36.99 10.40 6.48
N LEU A 47 -37.36 9.12 6.53
CA LEU A 47 -36.53 8.10 7.15
C LEU A 47 -35.18 8.23 6.43
N ALA A 48 -34.22 8.84 7.09
CA ALA A 48 -32.83 8.76 6.69
C ALA A 48 -32.54 7.26 6.59
N ALA A 49 -32.41 6.76 5.37
CA ALA A 49 -31.88 5.44 5.14
C ALA A 49 -30.54 5.40 5.86
N GLN A 50 -30.50 4.75 7.01
CA GLN A 50 -29.24 4.38 7.63
C GLN A 50 -28.55 3.50 6.59
N SER A 51 -27.59 4.07 5.88
CA SER A 51 -26.68 3.28 5.07
C SER A 51 -26.09 2.26 6.04
N THR A 52 -26.40 1.00 5.85
CA THR A 52 -25.79 -0.12 6.55
C THR A 52 -24.31 -0.14 6.15
N ARG A 53 -23.52 0.72 6.81
CA ARG A 53 -22.07 0.72 6.64
C ARG A 53 -21.59 -0.52 7.37
N GLY A 54 -20.98 -1.43 6.61
CA GLY A 54 -20.34 -2.61 7.16
C GLY A 54 -19.32 -2.25 8.25
N SER A 55 -18.96 -3.21 9.06
CA SER A 55 -17.98 -3.05 10.13
C SER A 55 -16.56 -3.09 9.57
N LEU A 56 -15.70 -2.14 9.98
CA LEU A 56 -14.30 -2.11 9.62
C LEU A 56 -13.47 -2.71 10.75
N TYR A 57 -12.67 -3.71 10.41
CA TYR A 57 -11.74 -4.35 11.33
C TYR A 57 -10.30 -4.14 10.90
N ALA A 58 -9.42 -3.95 11.88
CA ALA A 58 -7.97 -3.86 11.70
C ALA A 58 -7.30 -5.01 12.45
N TYR A 59 -6.42 -5.72 11.78
CA TYR A 59 -5.61 -6.82 12.31
C TYR A 59 -4.18 -6.34 12.42
N VAL A 60 -3.66 -6.27 13.64
CA VAL A 60 -2.30 -5.78 13.91
C VAL A 60 -1.41 -6.95 14.23
N GLY A 61 -0.44 -7.22 13.37
CA GLY A 61 0.60 -8.21 13.58
C GLY A 61 1.75 -7.63 14.40
N CYS A 62 2.31 -8.44 15.30
CA CYS A 62 3.36 -8.02 16.23
C CYS A 62 4.59 -8.92 16.16
N TYR A 63 5.77 -8.39 16.46
CA TYR A 63 6.87 -9.27 16.89
C TYR A 63 6.61 -9.75 18.31
N THR A 64 6.98 -11.02 18.57
CA THR A 64 6.65 -11.71 19.84
C THR A 64 7.86 -12.36 20.52
N THR A 65 9.03 -12.40 19.87
CA THR A 65 10.20 -13.12 20.37
C THR A 65 11.24 -12.22 21.03
N LEU A 66 11.91 -12.75 22.04
CA LEU A 66 13.02 -12.06 22.72
C LEU A 66 14.19 -11.77 21.77
N GLN A 67 14.44 -12.61 20.77
CA GLN A 67 15.47 -12.42 19.75
C GLN A 67 15.24 -11.14 18.95
N ARG A 68 13.99 -10.73 18.81
CA ARG A 68 13.57 -9.46 18.19
C ARG A 68 13.45 -8.32 19.22
N SER A 69 13.82 -8.53 20.48
CA SER A 69 13.56 -7.57 21.56
C SER A 69 12.09 -7.14 21.62
N ALA A 70 11.21 -8.07 21.25
CA ALA A 70 9.79 -7.83 21.09
C ALA A 70 9.04 -7.88 22.43
N ARG A 71 7.94 -7.15 22.49
CA ARG A 71 7.04 -7.06 23.63
C ARG A 71 5.62 -7.50 23.26
N GLY A 72 5.37 -7.81 21.99
CA GLY A 72 4.07 -8.23 21.48
C GLY A 72 3.76 -9.68 21.81
N ASP A 73 2.51 -10.08 21.64
CA ASP A 73 1.99 -11.39 22.06
C ASP A 73 1.00 -12.00 21.04
N GLY A 74 1.08 -11.62 19.76
CA GLY A 74 0.31 -12.23 18.69
C GLY A 74 -0.28 -11.25 17.68
N ILE A 75 -1.50 -11.55 17.21
CA ILE A 75 -2.31 -10.68 16.37
C ILE A 75 -3.40 -10.06 17.23
N HIS A 76 -3.52 -8.74 17.19
CA HIS A 76 -4.61 -8.01 17.85
C HIS A 76 -5.65 -7.58 16.83
N VAL A 77 -6.91 -7.84 17.14
CA VAL A 77 -8.06 -7.45 16.31
C VAL A 77 -8.75 -6.24 16.94
N TYR A 78 -8.95 -5.23 16.13
CA TYR A 78 -9.66 -4.02 16.52
C TYR A 78 -10.83 -3.75 15.58
N ARG A 79 -11.93 -3.28 16.13
CA ARG A 79 -12.99 -2.63 15.36
C ARG A 79 -12.64 -1.15 15.22
N MET A 80 -12.61 -0.64 14.01
CA MET A 80 -12.31 0.75 13.70
C MET A 80 -13.58 1.48 13.27
N ASP A 81 -13.85 2.65 13.88
CA ASP A 81 -14.94 3.53 13.44
C ASP A 81 -14.52 4.22 12.12
N PRO A 82 -15.22 3.97 11.00
CA PRO A 82 -14.83 4.52 9.69
C PRO A 82 -15.07 6.03 9.55
N ARG A 83 -15.69 6.69 10.52
CA ARG A 83 -15.93 8.15 10.53
C ARG A 83 -14.88 8.89 11.34
N THR A 84 -14.51 8.34 12.48
CA THR A 84 -13.64 8.99 13.45
C THR A 84 -12.21 8.46 13.42
N GLY A 85 -12.01 7.23 12.91
CA GLY A 85 -10.73 6.53 12.97
C GLY A 85 -10.42 5.96 14.37
N ALA A 86 -11.40 5.94 15.29
CA ALA A 86 -11.21 5.40 16.63
C ALA A 86 -11.21 3.85 16.62
N TRP A 87 -10.39 3.25 17.49
CA TRP A 87 -10.18 1.81 17.55
C TRP A 87 -10.69 1.24 18.87
N THR A 88 -11.36 0.08 18.81
CA THR A 88 -11.78 -0.70 19.97
C THR A 88 -11.21 -2.10 19.87
N HIS A 89 -10.40 -2.53 20.82
CA HIS A 89 -9.84 -3.88 20.87
C HIS A 89 -10.97 -4.90 21.08
N VAL A 90 -10.97 -5.97 20.27
CA VAL A 90 -12.03 -6.98 20.30
C VAL A 90 -11.52 -8.42 20.46
N GLN A 91 -10.26 -8.72 20.03
CA GLN A 91 -9.68 -10.05 20.17
C GLN A 91 -8.14 -9.98 20.19
N ARG A 92 -7.52 -10.91 20.92
CA ARG A 92 -6.11 -11.27 20.78
C ARG A 92 -6.01 -12.73 20.33
N VAL A 93 -5.22 -12.97 19.29
CA VAL A 93 -4.84 -14.32 18.83
C VAL A 93 -3.40 -14.55 19.26
N GLY A 94 -3.22 -15.29 20.34
CA GLY A 94 -1.91 -15.62 20.94
C GLY A 94 -1.25 -16.84 20.32
N ASP A 95 -0.13 -17.28 20.94
CA ASP A 95 0.64 -18.48 20.58
C ASP A 95 1.15 -18.47 19.12
N LEU A 96 1.46 -17.28 18.63
CA LEU A 96 2.01 -17.04 17.30
C LEU A 96 3.44 -16.48 17.40
N VAL A 97 4.37 -17.11 16.71
CA VAL A 97 5.74 -16.60 16.59
C VAL A 97 5.76 -15.52 15.53
N ASN A 98 6.08 -14.29 15.93
CA ASN A 98 6.32 -13.15 15.05
C ASN A 98 5.37 -13.07 13.83
N PRO A 99 4.02 -12.93 13.98
CA PRO A 99 3.11 -12.70 12.85
C PRO A 99 3.41 -11.32 12.25
N SER A 100 4.45 -11.26 11.40
CA SER A 100 5.13 -10.03 11.03
C SER A 100 4.53 -9.30 9.85
N PHE A 101 3.76 -9.98 9.01
CA PHE A 101 3.00 -9.36 7.95
C PHE A 101 1.69 -10.11 7.69
N LEU A 102 0.63 -9.36 7.41
CA LEU A 102 -0.73 -9.87 7.28
C LEU A 102 -1.34 -9.41 5.97
N VAL A 103 -2.17 -10.25 5.35
CA VAL A 103 -3.02 -9.86 4.22
C VAL A 103 -4.42 -10.45 4.39
N VAL A 104 -5.45 -9.63 4.19
CA VAL A 104 -6.85 -10.11 4.07
C VAL A 104 -7.11 -10.44 2.60
N ALA A 105 -7.70 -11.61 2.34
CA ALA A 105 -8.09 -12.01 1.00
C ALA A 105 -9.25 -11.12 0.48
N ALA A 106 -9.40 -11.05 -0.84
CA ALA A 106 -10.44 -10.23 -1.47
C ALA A 106 -11.87 -10.64 -1.07
N ASP A 107 -12.08 -11.90 -0.67
CA ASP A 107 -13.35 -12.42 -0.18
C ASP A 107 -13.73 -11.90 1.22
N GLN A 108 -12.80 -11.20 1.91
CA GLN A 108 -12.95 -10.69 3.28
C GLN A 108 -13.24 -11.77 4.34
N ARG A 109 -13.05 -13.06 3.98
CA ARG A 109 -13.31 -14.23 4.84
C ARG A 109 -12.05 -14.93 5.31
N HIS A 110 -10.90 -14.61 4.71
CA HIS A 110 -9.64 -15.23 5.04
C HIS A 110 -8.55 -14.19 5.25
N LEU A 111 -7.68 -14.48 6.20
CA LEU A 111 -6.47 -13.72 6.47
C LEU A 111 -5.28 -14.67 6.47
N TYR A 112 -4.18 -14.23 5.91
CA TYR A 112 -2.92 -14.97 5.87
C TYR A 112 -1.83 -14.17 6.58
N SER A 113 -0.96 -14.89 7.30
CA SER A 113 0.20 -14.33 8.01
C SER A 113 1.47 -15.06 7.64
N VAL A 114 2.56 -14.33 7.40
CA VAL A 114 3.91 -14.86 7.51
C VAL A 114 4.45 -14.66 8.91
N HIS A 115 5.45 -15.46 9.26
CA HIS A 115 6.05 -15.48 10.59
C HIS A 115 7.55 -15.19 10.48
N GLY A 116 7.99 -14.07 11.05
CA GLY A 116 9.40 -13.72 11.12
C GLY A 116 10.19 -14.81 11.84
N ASP A 117 11.35 -15.19 11.26
CA ASP A 117 12.27 -16.23 11.72
C ASP A 117 11.81 -17.67 11.50
N GLU A 118 10.54 -17.90 11.13
CA GLU A 118 9.96 -19.22 10.88
C GLU A 118 9.93 -19.58 9.38
N THR A 119 9.46 -20.81 9.09
CA THR A 119 9.44 -21.40 7.74
C THR A 119 8.05 -21.51 7.13
N TYR A 120 7.02 -21.14 7.86
CA TYR A 120 5.62 -21.35 7.47
C TYR A 120 4.82 -20.05 7.36
N ALA A 121 3.69 -20.15 6.68
CA ALA A 121 2.60 -19.19 6.71
C ALA A 121 1.38 -19.80 7.41
N THR A 122 0.54 -18.97 8.04
CA THR A 122 -0.70 -19.40 8.69
C THR A 122 -1.91 -18.82 7.97
N ALA A 123 -2.93 -19.64 7.73
CA ALA A 123 -4.25 -19.24 7.28
C ALA A 123 -5.21 -19.10 8.47
N PHE A 124 -6.06 -18.09 8.41
CA PHE A 124 -7.12 -17.83 9.38
C PHE A 124 -8.45 -17.62 8.63
N SER A 125 -9.56 -18.10 9.19
CA SER A 125 -10.89 -17.61 8.82
C SER A 125 -11.18 -16.30 9.55
N VAL A 126 -11.95 -15.44 8.91
CA VAL A 126 -12.50 -14.20 9.47
C VAL A 126 -13.99 -14.39 9.65
N ASP A 127 -14.49 -14.33 10.88
CA ASP A 127 -15.90 -14.36 11.16
C ASP A 127 -16.58 -13.07 10.64
N PRO A 128 -17.54 -13.17 9.72
CA PRO A 128 -18.14 -12.00 9.09
C PRO A 128 -18.96 -11.11 10.02
N ALA A 129 -19.42 -11.63 11.16
CA ALA A 129 -20.23 -10.88 12.11
C ALA A 129 -19.39 -10.16 13.15
N THR A 130 -18.28 -10.75 13.57
CA THR A 130 -17.46 -10.26 14.69
C THR A 130 -16.07 -9.78 14.27
N GLY A 131 -15.61 -10.12 13.06
CA GLY A 131 -14.23 -9.89 12.60
C GLY A 131 -13.20 -10.78 13.29
N PHE A 132 -13.62 -11.75 14.11
CA PHE A 132 -12.71 -12.61 14.84
C PHE A 132 -11.95 -13.56 13.93
N LEU A 133 -10.70 -13.80 14.28
CA LEU A 133 -9.84 -14.77 13.61
C LEU A 133 -9.90 -16.13 14.27
N GLN A 134 -9.98 -17.18 13.45
CA GLN A 134 -9.80 -18.57 13.87
C GLN A 134 -8.70 -19.20 13.00
N PRO A 135 -7.63 -19.78 13.58
CA PRO A 135 -6.61 -20.47 12.81
C PRO A 135 -7.22 -21.63 12.02
N LEU A 136 -6.87 -21.75 10.74
CA LEU A 136 -7.26 -22.86 9.87
C LEU A 136 -6.14 -23.90 9.77
N ASN A 137 -4.98 -23.49 9.23
CA ASN A 137 -3.80 -24.35 9.12
C ASN A 137 -2.52 -23.55 8.95
N ARG A 138 -1.40 -24.25 9.00
CA ARG A 138 -0.06 -23.79 8.61
C ARG A 138 0.38 -24.54 7.37
N ALA A 139 1.21 -23.89 6.52
CA ALA A 139 1.83 -24.51 5.36
C ALA A 139 3.27 -23.99 5.22
N GLU A 140 4.17 -24.90 4.80
CA GLU A 140 5.58 -24.57 4.60
C GLU A 140 5.77 -23.64 3.41
N THR A 141 6.58 -22.59 3.60
CA THR A 141 6.90 -21.62 2.54
C THR A 141 8.10 -22.03 1.69
N GLY A 142 8.78 -23.11 2.03
CA GLY A 142 10.01 -23.53 1.36
C GLY A 142 11.19 -22.56 1.58
N GLY A 143 11.11 -21.72 2.58
CA GLY A 143 12.15 -20.78 2.99
C GLY A 143 12.01 -20.39 4.45
N ARG A 144 12.80 -19.43 4.89
CA ARG A 144 12.83 -18.96 6.28
C ARG A 144 12.70 -17.44 6.36
N ASN A 145 12.12 -16.98 7.46
CA ASN A 145 11.89 -15.57 7.76
C ASN A 145 11.06 -14.89 6.65
N GLY A 146 9.81 -15.40 6.47
CA GLY A 146 8.83 -14.73 5.63
C GLY A 146 8.54 -13.33 6.16
N VAL A 147 8.74 -12.30 5.32
CA VAL A 147 8.58 -10.89 5.71
C VAL A 147 7.46 -10.17 5.00
N HIS A 148 6.98 -10.73 3.91
CA HIS A 148 5.84 -10.19 3.14
C HIS A 148 5.12 -11.29 2.39
N LEU A 149 3.81 -11.09 2.18
CA LEU A 149 2.96 -11.98 1.40
C LEU A 149 1.92 -11.19 0.62
N ALA A 150 1.49 -11.74 -0.51
CA ALA A 150 0.43 -11.16 -1.33
C ALA A 150 -0.47 -12.26 -1.91
N VAL A 151 -1.79 -12.10 -1.78
CA VAL A 151 -2.75 -12.96 -2.47
C VAL A 151 -2.76 -12.61 -3.95
N ALA A 152 -2.56 -13.61 -4.81
CA ALA A 152 -2.60 -13.42 -6.24
C ALA A 152 -4.01 -13.02 -6.71
N PRO A 153 -4.14 -12.25 -7.79
CA PRO A 153 -5.43 -11.99 -8.43
C PRO A 153 -6.15 -13.30 -8.74
N GLY A 154 -7.43 -13.36 -8.37
CA GLY A 154 -8.23 -14.60 -8.45
C GLY A 154 -8.20 -15.44 -7.18
N GLY A 155 -7.43 -15.11 -6.16
CA GLY A 155 -7.52 -15.68 -4.80
C GLY A 155 -7.02 -17.11 -4.64
N ARG A 156 -6.38 -17.69 -5.67
CA ARG A 156 -5.99 -19.12 -5.69
C ARG A 156 -4.57 -19.40 -5.22
N PHE A 157 -3.74 -18.37 -5.10
CA PHE A 157 -2.33 -18.49 -4.74
C PHE A 157 -1.91 -17.37 -3.79
N LEU A 158 -0.96 -17.68 -2.93
CA LEU A 158 -0.27 -16.77 -2.04
C LEU A 158 1.20 -16.72 -2.44
N ALA A 159 1.71 -15.55 -2.79
CA ALA A 159 3.15 -15.32 -2.97
C ALA A 159 3.78 -14.90 -1.64
N VAL A 160 4.98 -15.39 -1.32
CA VAL A 160 5.71 -15.10 -0.07
C VAL A 160 7.14 -14.72 -0.38
N ALA A 161 7.62 -13.62 0.23
CA ALA A 161 9.03 -13.26 0.24
C ALA A 161 9.72 -13.84 1.48
N ASN A 162 10.61 -14.80 1.29
CA ASN A 162 11.41 -15.44 2.35
C ASN A 162 12.76 -14.74 2.45
N TYR A 163 12.83 -13.70 3.26
CA TYR A 163 14.00 -12.84 3.45
C TYR A 163 15.26 -13.61 3.86
N GLY A 164 15.10 -14.51 4.83
CA GLY A 164 16.24 -15.24 5.40
C GLY A 164 16.85 -16.29 4.47
N SER A 165 16.08 -16.80 3.50
CA SER A 165 16.52 -17.79 2.52
C SER A 165 16.80 -17.23 1.14
N GLY A 166 16.51 -15.95 0.89
CA GLY A 166 16.76 -15.33 -0.41
C GLY A 166 15.91 -15.92 -1.54
N ASN A 167 14.66 -16.27 -1.27
CA ASN A 167 13.77 -16.87 -2.26
C ASN A 167 12.34 -16.34 -2.18
N VAL A 168 11.57 -16.59 -3.23
CA VAL A 168 10.12 -16.34 -3.29
C VAL A 168 9.40 -17.65 -3.46
N ALA A 169 8.33 -17.86 -2.70
CA ALA A 169 7.49 -19.04 -2.78
C ALA A 169 6.09 -18.71 -3.26
N VAL A 170 5.42 -19.68 -3.88
CA VAL A 170 4.01 -19.63 -4.25
C VAL A 170 3.30 -20.82 -3.63
N LEU A 171 2.31 -20.53 -2.79
CA LEU A 171 1.49 -21.52 -2.08
C LEU A 171 0.07 -21.51 -2.65
N PRO A 172 -0.53 -22.68 -2.95
CA PRO A 172 -1.94 -22.75 -3.31
C PRO A 172 -2.85 -22.41 -2.12
N ILE A 173 -3.89 -21.63 -2.39
CA ILE A 173 -5.03 -21.40 -1.51
C ILE A 173 -6.16 -22.34 -1.94
N ARG A 174 -6.63 -23.19 -1.03
CA ARG A 174 -7.75 -24.10 -1.29
C ARG A 174 -9.09 -23.36 -1.21
N PRO A 175 -10.18 -23.94 -1.75
CA PRO A 175 -11.50 -23.30 -1.70
C PRO A 175 -12.04 -23.00 -0.30
N ASP A 176 -11.57 -23.72 0.72
CA ASP A 176 -11.89 -23.51 2.13
C ASP A 176 -10.99 -22.47 2.83
N GLY A 177 -10.11 -21.79 2.08
CA GLY A 177 -9.16 -20.81 2.57
C GLY A 177 -7.89 -21.40 3.18
N THR A 178 -7.76 -22.71 3.32
CA THR A 178 -6.53 -23.34 3.83
C THR A 178 -5.40 -23.25 2.79
N LEU A 179 -4.15 -23.20 3.29
CA LEU A 179 -2.96 -23.23 2.46
C LEU A 179 -2.49 -24.66 2.19
N ALA A 180 -1.94 -24.89 1.00
CA ALA A 180 -1.08 -26.03 0.72
C ALA A 180 0.39 -25.58 0.75
N ASP A 181 1.31 -26.54 0.90
CA ASP A 181 2.74 -26.27 0.84
C ASP A 181 3.13 -25.70 -0.53
N ALA A 182 4.23 -24.96 -0.57
CA ALA A 182 4.68 -24.26 -1.76
C ALA A 182 4.80 -25.17 -2.98
N VAL A 183 4.12 -24.81 -4.07
CA VAL A 183 4.20 -25.51 -5.38
C VAL A 183 5.42 -25.04 -6.18
N GLN A 184 5.97 -23.89 -5.83
CA GLN A 184 7.19 -23.38 -6.43
C GLN A 184 7.97 -22.53 -5.40
N VAL A 185 9.29 -22.72 -5.39
CA VAL A 185 10.24 -21.89 -4.66
C VAL A 185 11.30 -21.42 -5.66
N VAL A 186 11.46 -20.10 -5.78
CA VAL A 186 12.37 -19.47 -6.75
C VAL A 186 13.48 -18.75 -5.99
N ALA A 187 14.71 -19.25 -6.10
CA ALA A 187 15.88 -18.55 -5.60
C ALA A 187 16.17 -17.30 -6.46
N LEU A 188 16.55 -16.20 -5.82
CA LEU A 188 16.87 -14.96 -6.52
C LEU A 188 18.38 -14.86 -6.77
N PRO A 189 18.83 -14.92 -8.05
CA PRO A 189 20.25 -14.94 -8.37
C PRO A 189 20.83 -13.52 -8.40
N GLY A 190 22.07 -13.39 -7.93
CA GLY A 190 22.81 -12.13 -8.01
C GLY A 190 24.00 -12.06 -7.08
N GLN A 191 24.79 -11.00 -7.25
CA GLN A 191 25.87 -10.66 -6.32
C GLN A 191 25.30 -9.73 -5.25
N PRO A 192 25.68 -9.92 -3.98
CA PRO A 192 25.35 -9.00 -2.90
C PRO A 192 25.73 -7.56 -3.20
N GLY A 193 24.97 -6.61 -2.69
CA GLY A 193 25.29 -5.20 -2.71
C GLY A 193 26.49 -4.86 -1.80
N PRO A 194 26.91 -3.60 -1.78
CA PRO A 194 28.14 -3.19 -1.10
C PRO A 194 28.03 -3.06 0.43
N HIS A 195 26.84 -3.12 0.99
CA HIS A 195 26.67 -2.93 2.43
C HIS A 195 27.04 -4.20 3.22
N ARG A 196 28.12 -4.13 3.99
CA ARG A 196 28.80 -5.29 4.59
C ARG A 196 27.93 -6.13 5.54
N ILE A 197 26.90 -5.53 6.16
CA ILE A 197 26.03 -6.21 7.13
C ILE A 197 24.67 -6.53 6.50
N GLU A 198 24.07 -5.54 5.82
CA GLU A 198 22.69 -5.63 5.35
C GLU A 198 22.55 -6.31 3.98
N GLN A 199 23.67 -6.53 3.26
CA GLN A 199 23.69 -7.09 1.91
C GLN A 199 24.66 -8.28 1.80
N ILE A 200 24.50 -9.26 2.71
CA ILE A 200 25.34 -10.46 2.73
C ILE A 200 24.87 -11.56 1.76
N GLY A 201 23.71 -11.38 1.14
CA GLY A 201 23.04 -12.32 0.23
C GLY A 201 21.74 -11.74 -0.29
N SER A 202 20.97 -12.54 -1.01
CA SER A 202 19.60 -12.18 -1.42
C SER A 202 18.69 -12.03 -0.20
N HIS A 203 17.94 -10.93 -0.16
CA HIS A 203 16.99 -10.58 0.89
C HIS A 203 15.73 -9.98 0.28
N PRO A 204 14.87 -10.78 -0.40
CA PRO A 204 13.58 -10.30 -0.90
C PRO A 204 12.74 -9.78 0.26
N HIS A 205 12.24 -8.56 0.14
CA HIS A 205 11.52 -7.93 1.25
C HIS A 205 10.06 -7.66 0.95
N HIS A 206 9.65 -7.74 -0.29
CA HIS A 206 8.27 -7.50 -0.73
C HIS A 206 7.90 -8.40 -1.92
N VAL A 207 6.64 -8.72 -2.04
CA VAL A 207 6.02 -9.29 -3.23
C VAL A 207 4.76 -8.50 -3.55
N VAL A 208 4.63 -8.00 -4.77
CA VAL A 208 3.45 -7.25 -5.21
C VAL A 208 3.11 -7.60 -6.66
N PHE A 209 1.82 -7.89 -6.90
CA PHE A 209 1.32 -8.09 -8.26
C PHE A 209 1.14 -6.74 -8.95
N ASP A 210 1.43 -6.70 -10.25
CA ASP A 210 1.09 -5.53 -11.07
C ASP A 210 -0.43 -5.34 -11.15
N PRO A 211 -0.93 -4.14 -11.50
CA PRO A 211 -2.38 -3.90 -11.58
C PRO A 211 -3.12 -4.83 -12.55
N GLY A 212 -2.42 -5.37 -13.54
CA GLY A 212 -2.98 -6.35 -14.48
C GLY A 212 -2.96 -7.79 -13.97
N GLY A 213 -2.34 -8.06 -12.84
CA GLY A 213 -2.23 -9.39 -12.22
C GLY A 213 -1.40 -10.40 -13.02
N ARG A 214 -0.60 -9.94 -13.97
CA ARG A 214 0.19 -10.78 -14.88
C ARG A 214 1.66 -10.88 -14.49
N SER A 215 2.11 -10.02 -13.60
CA SER A 215 3.50 -9.98 -13.17
C SER A 215 3.60 -9.82 -11.65
N LEU A 216 4.60 -10.48 -11.06
CA LEU A 216 4.98 -10.31 -9.66
C LEU A 216 6.31 -9.54 -9.61
N ILE A 217 6.34 -8.47 -8.81
CA ILE A 217 7.52 -7.65 -8.59
C ILE A 217 8.06 -7.95 -7.20
N VAL A 218 9.38 -8.12 -7.12
CA VAL A 218 10.08 -8.52 -5.89
C VAL A 218 11.29 -7.61 -5.69
N PRO A 219 11.19 -6.57 -4.88
CA PRO A 219 12.34 -5.83 -4.39
C PRO A 219 13.22 -6.72 -3.51
N ASP A 220 14.51 -6.76 -3.82
CA ASP A 220 15.52 -7.49 -3.06
C ASP A 220 16.54 -6.51 -2.48
N LYS A 221 16.48 -6.38 -1.16
CA LYS A 221 17.34 -5.49 -0.39
C LYS A 221 18.81 -5.88 -0.47
N GLY A 222 19.08 -7.17 -0.50
CA GLY A 222 20.43 -7.69 -0.42
C GLY A 222 21.20 -7.60 -1.73
N LEU A 223 20.51 -7.64 -2.86
CA LEU A 223 21.12 -7.68 -4.20
C LEU A 223 21.03 -6.34 -4.95
N ASP A 224 20.42 -5.31 -4.38
CA ASP A 224 20.10 -4.05 -5.06
C ASP A 224 19.37 -4.28 -6.39
N ARG A 225 18.34 -5.14 -6.36
CA ARG A 225 17.55 -5.52 -7.52
C ARG A 225 16.05 -5.44 -7.25
N VAL A 226 15.30 -5.20 -8.31
CA VAL A 226 13.84 -5.36 -8.30
C VAL A 226 13.52 -6.41 -9.37
N PHE A 227 13.32 -7.65 -8.92
CA PHE A 227 13.00 -8.77 -9.80
C PHE A 227 11.59 -8.66 -10.35
N VAL A 228 11.40 -9.16 -11.58
CA VAL A 228 10.11 -9.19 -12.26
C VAL A 228 9.87 -10.59 -12.83
N PHE A 229 8.76 -11.19 -12.42
CA PHE A 229 8.33 -12.49 -12.90
C PHE A 229 6.99 -12.38 -13.61
N ARG A 230 6.80 -13.15 -14.69
CA ARG A 230 5.47 -13.47 -15.20
C ARG A 230 4.80 -14.44 -14.24
N PHE A 231 3.53 -14.21 -13.98
CA PHE A 231 2.71 -15.06 -13.13
C PHE A 231 1.65 -15.77 -13.98
N ASP A 232 1.64 -17.10 -13.91
CA ASP A 232 0.58 -17.92 -14.47
C ASP A 232 -0.51 -18.16 -13.42
N ALA A 233 -1.65 -17.49 -13.57
CA ALA A 233 -2.77 -17.60 -12.64
C ALA A 233 -3.45 -18.99 -12.66
N ALA A 234 -3.21 -19.85 -13.67
CA ALA A 234 -3.75 -21.20 -13.71
C ALA A 234 -2.94 -22.17 -12.86
N THR A 235 -1.62 -22.05 -12.87
CA THR A 235 -0.69 -22.99 -12.24
C THR A 235 0.05 -22.42 -11.02
N GLY A 236 0.01 -21.10 -10.81
CA GLY A 236 0.81 -20.40 -9.79
C GLY A 236 2.29 -20.21 -10.17
N LYS A 237 2.68 -20.57 -11.38
CA LYS A 237 4.08 -20.57 -11.80
C LYS A 237 4.60 -19.15 -12.01
N LEU A 238 5.78 -18.89 -11.47
CA LEU A 238 6.61 -17.70 -11.71
C LEU A 238 7.68 -18.03 -12.76
N THR A 239 7.79 -17.20 -13.78
CA THR A 239 8.83 -17.30 -14.81
C THR A 239 9.52 -15.93 -14.92
N PRO A 240 10.87 -15.83 -14.86
CA PRO A 240 11.54 -14.56 -15.05
C PRO A 240 11.12 -13.91 -16.38
N THR A 241 10.94 -12.58 -16.38
CA THR A 241 10.74 -11.83 -17.63
C THR A 241 12.06 -11.72 -18.42
N GLU A 242 12.03 -11.20 -19.63
CA GLU A 242 13.24 -10.97 -20.43
C GLU A 242 14.24 -10.07 -19.71
N GLN A 243 13.78 -9.01 -19.04
CA GLN A 243 14.63 -8.17 -18.19
C GLN A 243 15.12 -8.91 -16.94
N GLY A 244 14.33 -9.83 -16.42
CA GLY A 244 14.59 -10.57 -15.17
C GLY A 244 14.56 -9.69 -13.93
N ALA A 245 15.33 -8.60 -13.90
CA ALA A 245 15.35 -7.63 -12.80
C ALA A 245 15.79 -6.25 -13.28
N ALA A 246 15.24 -5.19 -12.68
CA ALA A 246 15.81 -3.85 -12.75
C ALA A 246 16.94 -3.73 -11.72
N ILE A 247 18.08 -3.19 -12.15
CA ILE A 247 19.21 -2.91 -11.25
C ILE A 247 18.93 -1.58 -10.55
N ALA A 248 18.91 -1.57 -9.23
CA ALA A 248 18.84 -0.39 -8.41
C ALA A 248 20.26 0.19 -8.18
N ARG A 249 20.33 1.42 -7.66
CA ARG A 249 21.60 2.02 -7.27
C ARG A 249 22.29 1.15 -6.21
N ALA A 250 23.60 0.93 -6.36
CA ALA A 250 24.39 0.15 -5.41
C ALA A 250 24.27 0.69 -3.97
N GLY A 251 24.00 -0.17 -3.01
CA GLY A 251 23.79 0.18 -1.60
C GLY A 251 22.41 0.80 -1.32
N SER A 252 21.46 0.76 -2.24
CA SER A 252 20.13 1.34 -2.00
C SER A 252 19.22 0.45 -1.16
N GLY A 253 19.28 -0.85 -1.34
CA GLY A 253 18.46 -1.81 -0.61
C GLY A 253 16.96 -1.66 -0.90
N PRO A 254 16.46 -2.03 -2.11
CA PRO A 254 15.03 -1.99 -2.45
C PRO A 254 14.22 -2.83 -1.46
N ARG A 255 13.17 -2.23 -0.88
CA ARG A 255 12.42 -2.86 0.20
C ARG A 255 10.97 -3.15 -0.18
N HIS A 256 10.15 -2.14 -0.34
CA HIS A 256 8.73 -2.26 -0.70
C HIS A 256 8.43 -1.48 -1.98
N ALA A 257 7.42 -1.91 -2.71
CA ALA A 257 7.00 -1.30 -3.96
C ALA A 257 5.49 -1.05 -3.98
N ALA A 258 5.07 0.01 -4.66
CA ALA A 258 3.67 0.29 -4.92
C ALA A 258 3.49 0.73 -6.37
N PHE A 259 2.39 0.32 -6.99
CA PHE A 259 2.00 0.77 -8.31
C PHE A 259 1.11 2.00 -8.24
N HIS A 260 1.23 2.86 -9.21
CA HIS A 260 0.22 3.88 -9.46
C HIS A 260 -1.08 3.21 -9.94
N PRO A 261 -2.25 3.58 -9.41
CA PRO A 261 -3.51 2.89 -9.74
C PRO A 261 -3.93 3.00 -11.21
N ARG A 262 -3.41 3.97 -11.97
CA ARG A 262 -3.82 4.24 -13.37
C ARG A 262 -2.66 4.46 -14.34
N LEU A 263 -1.51 4.96 -13.88
CA LEU A 263 -0.35 5.22 -14.76
C LEU A 263 0.57 4.00 -14.80
N PRO A 264 1.33 3.81 -15.87
CA PRO A 264 2.34 2.77 -15.97
C PRO A 264 3.60 3.15 -15.16
N VAL A 265 3.43 3.27 -13.86
CA VAL A 265 4.46 3.69 -12.91
C VAL A 265 4.43 2.81 -11.67
N ALA A 266 5.60 2.48 -11.19
CA ALA A 266 5.81 1.89 -9.88
C ALA A 266 6.81 2.72 -9.08
N TRP A 267 6.63 2.78 -7.76
CA TRP A 267 7.56 3.38 -6.84
C TRP A 267 8.12 2.32 -5.91
N VAL A 268 9.42 2.39 -5.67
CA VAL A 268 10.12 1.47 -4.76
C VAL A 268 10.82 2.27 -3.69
N VAL A 269 10.48 2.02 -2.43
CA VAL A 269 11.20 2.58 -1.29
C VAL A 269 12.43 1.73 -1.02
N ASN A 270 13.58 2.40 -0.85
CA ASN A 270 14.88 1.77 -0.61
C ASN A 270 15.27 1.96 0.85
N GLU A 271 15.48 0.86 1.56
CA GLU A 271 15.72 0.87 3.00
C GLU A 271 17.05 1.51 3.38
N ILE A 272 18.16 1.00 2.78
CA ILE A 272 19.51 1.35 3.19
C ILE A 272 19.85 2.80 2.84
N SER A 273 19.51 3.22 1.62
CA SER A 273 19.79 4.60 1.17
C SER A 273 18.74 5.62 1.59
N SER A 274 17.65 5.18 2.23
CA SER A 274 16.52 6.06 2.62
C SER A 274 16.02 6.91 1.45
N THR A 275 15.70 6.25 0.32
CA THR A 275 15.23 6.92 -0.90
C THR A 275 13.98 6.25 -1.44
N VAL A 276 13.26 6.94 -2.32
CA VAL A 276 12.21 6.37 -3.16
C VAL A 276 12.64 6.50 -4.63
N THR A 277 12.55 5.38 -5.38
CA THR A 277 12.81 5.35 -6.81
C THR A 277 11.52 5.26 -7.58
N THR A 278 11.30 6.17 -8.54
CA THR A 278 10.22 6.08 -9.52
C THR A 278 10.68 5.26 -10.71
N TYR A 279 9.87 4.26 -11.11
CA TYR A 279 10.08 3.44 -12.28
C TYR A 279 8.94 3.62 -13.27
N PHE A 280 9.26 3.74 -14.55
CA PHE A 280 8.31 3.46 -15.60
C PHE A 280 8.09 1.95 -15.70
N TRP A 281 6.82 1.52 -15.72
CA TRP A 281 6.40 0.13 -15.82
C TRP A 281 5.92 -0.20 -17.22
N ASP A 282 6.56 -1.15 -17.88
CA ASP A 282 6.09 -1.74 -19.13
C ASP A 282 5.41 -3.08 -18.83
N ALA A 283 4.08 -3.08 -18.77
CA ALA A 283 3.30 -4.28 -18.42
C ALA A 283 3.37 -5.37 -19.51
N GLU A 284 3.58 -4.99 -20.78
CA GLU A 284 3.68 -5.93 -21.88
C GLU A 284 5.02 -6.68 -21.84
N ARG A 285 6.11 -5.97 -21.65
CA ARG A 285 7.44 -6.57 -21.50
C ARG A 285 7.69 -7.13 -20.10
N GLY A 286 6.96 -6.67 -19.11
CA GLY A 286 7.25 -6.97 -17.69
C GLY A 286 8.58 -6.37 -17.29
N SER A 287 8.78 -5.07 -17.55
CA SER A 287 10.06 -4.42 -17.28
C SER A 287 9.89 -3.10 -16.51
N LEU A 288 10.90 -2.79 -15.71
CA LEU A 288 11.02 -1.58 -14.91
C LEU A 288 12.20 -0.75 -15.39
N ARG A 289 11.97 0.53 -15.69
CA ARG A 289 13.02 1.48 -16.05
C ARG A 289 13.04 2.63 -15.03
N PRO A 290 14.14 2.82 -14.28
CA PRO A 290 14.24 3.90 -13.30
C PRO A 290 14.23 5.27 -14.00
N VAL A 291 13.49 6.24 -13.43
CA VAL A 291 13.37 7.61 -13.98
C VAL A 291 13.72 8.69 -12.97
N GLN A 292 13.61 8.40 -11.66
CA GLN A 292 13.90 9.38 -10.62
C GLN A 292 14.27 8.65 -9.31
N ILE A 293 15.14 9.28 -8.51
CA ILE A 293 15.44 8.88 -7.13
C ILE A 293 15.35 10.12 -6.25
N LEU A 294 14.60 10.06 -5.16
CA LEU A 294 14.48 11.14 -4.17
C LEU A 294 14.78 10.63 -2.76
N PRO A 295 15.37 11.45 -1.87
CA PRO A 295 15.51 11.11 -0.45
C PRO A 295 14.13 11.08 0.23
N THR A 296 13.98 10.22 1.24
CA THR A 296 12.77 10.18 2.08
C THR A 296 12.91 10.99 3.36
N PRO A 297 14.09 11.17 4.03
CA PRO A 297 14.21 12.08 5.13
C PRO A 297 14.27 13.56 4.67
N PRO A 298 14.02 14.53 5.55
CA PRO A 298 14.23 15.96 5.25
C PRO A 298 15.67 16.25 4.84
N PRO A 299 15.91 17.27 4.00
CA PRO A 299 17.26 17.60 3.52
C PRO A 299 18.25 18.03 4.62
N ASP A 300 17.75 18.54 5.73
CA ASP A 300 18.52 19.01 6.89
C ASP A 300 18.72 17.93 7.97
N TYR A 301 18.15 16.73 7.77
CA TYR A 301 18.34 15.64 8.70
C TYR A 301 19.65 14.90 8.44
N THR A 302 20.51 14.86 9.47
CA THR A 302 21.85 14.26 9.42
C THR A 302 22.00 12.99 10.27
N GLY A 303 20.92 12.57 10.94
CA GLY A 303 20.92 11.34 11.74
C GLY A 303 20.83 10.07 10.91
N GLU A 304 21.00 8.94 11.55
CA GLU A 304 20.76 7.64 10.91
C GLU A 304 19.29 7.45 10.58
N ASN A 305 18.99 6.93 9.39
CA ASN A 305 17.64 6.68 8.94
C ASN A 305 17.60 5.45 8.01
N THR A 306 16.53 4.69 8.12
CA THR A 306 16.19 3.63 7.15
C THR A 306 14.72 3.79 6.75
N ALA A 307 14.46 3.93 5.45
CA ALA A 307 13.08 3.95 4.97
C ALA A 307 12.46 2.54 5.09
N ALA A 308 11.14 2.47 5.28
CA ALA A 308 10.50 1.17 5.51
C ALA A 308 9.33 0.91 4.55
N GLU A 309 8.22 1.58 4.73
CA GLU A 309 6.98 1.29 4.01
C GLU A 309 6.66 2.38 2.99
N ILE A 310 5.89 2.00 1.98
CA ILE A 310 5.35 2.91 0.97
C ILE A 310 3.85 2.72 0.84
N ALA A 311 3.09 3.82 0.90
CA ALA A 311 1.64 3.84 0.70
C ALA A 311 1.27 4.87 -0.37
N VAL A 312 0.21 4.58 -1.13
CA VAL A 312 -0.25 5.44 -2.23
C VAL A 312 -1.72 5.78 -2.03
N SER A 313 -2.11 7.04 -2.25
CA SER A 313 -3.51 7.45 -2.23
C SER A 313 -4.32 6.75 -3.33
N ALA A 314 -5.63 6.56 -3.13
CA ALA A 314 -6.50 5.83 -4.07
C ALA A 314 -6.48 6.40 -5.50
N ASP A 315 -6.25 7.70 -5.63
CA ASP A 315 -6.19 8.39 -6.92
C ASP A 315 -4.77 8.49 -7.52
N GLY A 316 -3.75 8.03 -6.76
CA GLY A 316 -2.34 8.05 -7.17
C GLY A 316 -1.67 9.42 -7.06
N ARG A 317 -2.33 10.45 -6.53
CA ARG A 317 -1.76 11.81 -6.42
C ARG A 317 -0.73 11.97 -5.33
N PHE A 318 -0.76 11.13 -4.31
CA PHE A 318 0.12 11.22 -3.15
C PHE A 318 0.78 9.87 -2.86
N VAL A 319 2.08 9.94 -2.57
CA VAL A 319 2.90 8.80 -2.15
C VAL A 319 3.48 9.13 -0.77
N TYR A 320 3.45 8.15 0.13
CA TYR A 320 3.95 8.29 1.50
C TYR A 320 5.02 7.23 1.76
N CYS A 321 6.11 7.63 2.41
CA CYS A 321 7.17 6.72 2.82
C CYS A 321 7.48 6.91 4.30
N SER A 322 7.61 5.82 5.06
CA SER A 322 7.98 5.89 6.47
C SER A 322 9.49 5.89 6.67
N ASN A 323 9.97 6.65 7.64
CA ASN A 323 11.37 6.85 8.02
C ASN A 323 11.60 6.38 9.45
N ARG A 324 12.39 5.33 9.63
CA ARG A 324 12.83 4.82 10.94
C ARG A 324 14.16 5.47 11.30
N GLY A 325 14.19 6.24 12.36
CA GLY A 325 15.31 7.08 12.78
C GLY A 325 14.90 8.54 12.83
N HIS A 326 14.45 9.13 11.71
CA HIS A 326 13.77 10.45 11.73
C HIS A 326 12.34 10.35 12.30
N ASP A 327 11.78 9.14 12.33
CA ASP A 327 10.47 8.83 12.90
C ASP A 327 9.33 9.68 12.31
N SER A 328 9.31 9.72 10.98
CA SER A 328 8.35 10.50 10.20
C SER A 328 7.75 9.73 9.05
N ILE A 329 6.72 10.33 8.47
CA ILE A 329 6.12 9.95 7.20
C ILE A 329 6.40 11.07 6.20
N ALA A 330 7.23 10.78 5.19
CA ALA A 330 7.45 11.67 4.06
C ALA A 330 6.27 11.61 3.11
N ALA A 331 5.76 12.76 2.68
CA ALA A 331 4.72 12.87 1.67
C ALA A 331 5.32 13.44 0.37
N PHE A 332 4.88 12.88 -0.75
CA PHE A 332 5.23 13.33 -2.09
C PHE A 332 3.95 13.54 -2.91
N THR A 333 3.94 14.57 -3.75
CA THR A 333 2.95 14.70 -4.82
C THR A 333 3.44 13.97 -6.06
N SER A 334 2.54 13.28 -6.77
CA SER A 334 2.82 12.61 -8.03
C SER A 334 2.30 13.45 -9.19
N ASP A 335 3.13 13.69 -10.20
CA ASP A 335 2.69 14.34 -11.44
C ASP A 335 1.61 13.49 -12.11
N PRO A 336 0.45 14.05 -12.46
CA PRO A 336 -0.71 13.29 -12.92
C PRO A 336 -0.54 12.65 -14.30
N ARG A 337 0.54 12.96 -15.04
CA ARG A 337 0.81 12.39 -16.36
C ARG A 337 2.00 11.45 -16.36
N THR A 338 2.98 11.71 -15.52
CA THR A 338 4.28 10.99 -15.55
C THR A 338 4.52 10.15 -14.30
N GLY A 339 3.81 10.41 -13.19
CA GLY A 339 4.06 9.77 -11.90
C GLY A 339 5.37 10.20 -11.23
N VAL A 340 6.08 11.20 -11.76
CA VAL A 340 7.28 11.75 -11.16
C VAL A 340 6.92 12.44 -9.85
N LEU A 341 7.72 12.22 -8.80
CA LEU A 341 7.45 12.68 -7.45
C LEU A 341 8.07 14.05 -7.17
N THR A 342 7.38 14.85 -6.36
CA THR A 342 7.89 16.09 -5.76
C THR A 342 7.67 16.02 -4.25
N PRO A 343 8.66 16.29 -3.39
CA PRO A 343 8.48 16.32 -1.95
C PRO A 343 7.38 17.32 -1.54
N ALA A 344 6.48 16.89 -0.65
CA ALA A 344 5.36 17.69 -0.16
C ALA A 344 5.40 17.95 1.35
N GLY A 345 6.40 17.39 2.05
CA GLY A 345 6.64 17.61 3.46
C GLY A 345 6.77 16.32 4.28
N TRP A 346 6.92 16.49 5.56
CA TRP A 346 7.12 15.40 6.53
C TRP A 346 6.18 15.59 7.71
N THR A 347 5.58 14.48 8.15
CA THR A 347 4.72 14.45 9.34
C THR A 347 5.35 13.50 10.35
N SER A 348 5.50 13.92 11.61
CA SER A 348 5.96 13.02 12.68
C SER A 348 5.05 11.80 12.75
N SER A 349 5.62 10.58 12.87
CA SER A 349 4.85 9.35 13.10
C SER A 349 4.22 9.28 14.50
N GLN A 350 4.51 10.26 15.35
CA GLN A 350 4.09 10.35 16.76
C GLN A 350 4.60 9.19 17.63
N GLY A 351 5.65 8.52 17.18
CA GLY A 351 6.30 7.42 17.88
C GLY A 351 7.62 7.06 17.21
N ARG A 352 8.26 6.00 17.68
CA ARG A 352 9.56 5.56 17.18
C ARG A 352 9.44 4.34 16.30
N THR A 353 10.26 4.31 15.24
CA THR A 353 10.37 3.19 14.30
C THR A 353 9.05 2.89 13.59
N PRO A 354 8.52 3.83 12.77
CA PRO A 354 7.33 3.58 11.97
C PRO A 354 7.63 2.53 10.88
N ARG A 355 7.51 1.25 11.23
CA ARG A 355 7.87 0.11 10.38
C ARG A 355 6.89 -0.11 9.25
N TYR A 356 5.61 0.13 9.51
CA TYR A 356 4.52 0.01 8.56
C TYR A 356 3.68 1.28 8.54
N ILE A 357 3.24 1.68 7.36
CA ILE A 357 2.16 2.64 7.14
C ILE A 357 1.21 2.09 6.09
N GLY A 358 -0.09 2.26 6.27
CA GLY A 358 -1.09 1.80 5.31
C GLY A 358 -2.41 2.54 5.44
N PHE A 359 -3.10 2.67 4.33
CA PHE A 359 -4.45 3.23 4.30
C PHE A 359 -5.49 2.21 4.76
N ASP A 360 -6.52 2.71 5.43
CA ASP A 360 -7.78 1.99 5.57
C ASP A 360 -8.46 1.83 4.20
N PRO A 361 -9.41 0.89 4.02
CA PRO A 361 -10.07 0.66 2.73
C PRO A 361 -10.80 1.88 2.13
N SER A 362 -11.16 2.86 2.95
CA SER A 362 -11.76 4.12 2.48
C SER A 362 -10.75 5.14 1.98
N HIS A 363 -9.46 4.92 2.22
CA HIS A 363 -8.36 5.87 2.04
C HIS A 363 -8.56 7.21 2.78
N SER A 364 -9.43 7.23 3.80
CA SER A 364 -9.64 8.41 4.66
C SER A 364 -8.61 8.51 5.77
N PHE A 365 -8.07 7.36 6.18
CA PHE A 365 -7.10 7.27 7.27
C PHE A 365 -5.86 6.51 6.81
N LEU A 366 -4.70 7.05 7.18
CA LEU A 366 -3.43 6.34 7.11
C LEU A 366 -3.03 5.97 8.54
N CYS A 367 -2.69 4.70 8.75
CA CYS A 367 -2.27 4.19 10.05
C CYS A 367 -0.77 3.88 10.05
N ALA A 368 -0.07 4.22 11.12
CA ALA A 368 1.35 3.93 11.30
C ALA A 368 1.56 3.02 12.52
N THR A 369 2.33 1.94 12.35
CA THR A 369 2.81 1.11 13.47
C THR A 369 4.18 1.59 13.90
N ASN A 370 4.27 2.13 15.11
CA ASN A 370 5.51 2.59 15.73
C ASN A 370 6.06 1.46 16.61
N GLU A 371 6.89 0.59 16.02
CA GLU A 371 7.35 -0.68 16.62
C GLU A 371 7.98 -0.47 18.00
N GLN A 372 8.89 0.50 18.13
CA GLN A 372 9.63 0.73 19.38
C GLN A 372 8.88 1.59 20.40
N SER A 373 7.76 2.17 20.02
CA SER A 373 6.89 2.94 20.94
C SER A 373 5.63 2.19 21.33
N ASP A 374 5.48 0.92 20.88
CA ASP A 374 4.34 0.07 21.25
C ASP A 374 2.98 0.70 20.94
N MET A 375 2.85 1.35 19.78
CA MET A 375 1.62 2.04 19.45
C MET A 375 1.29 2.06 17.95
N VAL A 376 0.00 2.11 17.66
CA VAL A 376 -0.55 2.45 16.36
C VAL A 376 -1.11 3.87 16.41
N VAL A 377 -0.73 4.69 15.43
CA VAL A 377 -1.22 6.07 15.29
C VAL A 377 -2.05 6.18 14.02
N THR A 378 -3.22 6.78 14.14
CA THR A 378 -4.12 7.03 13.01
C THR A 378 -4.03 8.49 12.58
N PHE A 379 -3.87 8.71 11.29
CA PHE A 379 -3.86 10.03 10.66
C PHE A 379 -5.04 10.15 9.71
N ARG A 380 -5.74 11.28 9.76
CA ARG A 380 -6.66 11.65 8.69
C ARG A 380 -5.84 12.17 7.51
N ALA A 381 -6.06 11.58 6.35
CA ALA A 381 -5.43 12.04 5.12
C ALA A 381 -6.36 13.03 4.40
N ASP A 382 -5.84 14.23 4.15
CA ASP A 382 -6.55 15.24 3.36
C ASP A 382 -6.42 14.89 1.86
N ALA A 383 -7.51 14.49 1.25
CA ALA A 383 -7.53 14.05 -0.14
C ALA A 383 -7.18 15.18 -1.14
N ALA A 384 -7.28 16.46 -0.78
CA ALA A 384 -6.95 17.56 -1.68
C ALA A 384 -5.45 17.91 -1.62
N THR A 385 -4.84 17.86 -0.44
CA THR A 385 -3.49 18.36 -0.19
C THR A 385 -2.48 17.25 0.13
N GLY A 386 -2.91 16.03 0.43
CA GLY A 386 -2.06 14.93 0.89
C GLY A 386 -1.52 15.10 2.32
N ARG A 387 -1.94 16.13 3.05
CA ARG A 387 -1.50 16.36 4.43
C ARG A 387 -2.09 15.31 5.37
N LEU A 388 -1.27 14.90 6.32
CA LEU A 388 -1.65 13.98 7.38
C LEU A 388 -1.86 14.76 8.68
N ALA A 389 -3.00 14.55 9.34
CA ALA A 389 -3.31 15.10 10.64
C ALA A 389 -3.65 13.97 11.61
N VAL A 390 -3.00 13.93 12.78
CA VAL A 390 -3.31 12.94 13.83
C VAL A 390 -4.78 13.01 14.18
N THR A 391 -5.43 11.86 14.28
CA THR A 391 -6.83 11.76 14.70
C THR A 391 -6.99 10.69 15.79
N GLY A 392 -7.81 11.00 16.79
CA GLY A 392 -7.99 10.14 17.94
C GLY A 392 -6.76 10.01 18.85
N SER A 393 -6.81 9.08 19.77
CA SER A 393 -5.69 8.73 20.63
C SER A 393 -4.88 7.59 20.02
N PRO A 394 -3.56 7.55 20.21
CA PRO A 394 -2.75 6.38 19.84
C PRO A 394 -3.28 5.12 20.51
N VAL A 395 -3.26 4.01 19.76
CA VAL A 395 -3.67 2.70 20.25
C VAL A 395 -2.43 2.00 20.80
N GLN A 396 -2.44 1.65 22.07
CA GLN A 396 -1.38 0.85 22.68
C GLN A 396 -1.43 -0.56 22.11
N ASN A 397 -0.32 -0.99 21.53
CA ASN A 397 -0.15 -2.32 20.94
C ASN A 397 1.34 -2.65 20.92
N ALA A 398 1.76 -3.62 21.68
CA ALA A 398 3.18 -3.92 21.86
C ALA A 398 3.83 -4.45 20.57
N SER A 399 4.99 -3.89 20.20
CA SER A 399 5.80 -4.22 19.02
C SER A 399 4.99 -4.42 17.73
N PRO A 400 4.12 -3.47 17.33
CA PRO A 400 3.29 -3.60 16.14
C PRO A 400 4.14 -3.43 14.88
N VAL A 401 3.96 -4.29 13.87
CA VAL A 401 4.82 -4.28 12.66
C VAL A 401 4.05 -4.30 11.34
N SER A 402 2.77 -4.63 11.36
CA SER A 402 1.91 -4.60 10.17
C SER A 402 0.44 -4.44 10.55
N ILE A 403 -0.37 -3.97 9.59
CA ILE A 403 -1.83 -3.90 9.71
C ILE A 403 -2.45 -4.43 8.43
N ALA A 404 -3.48 -5.26 8.58
CA ALA A 404 -4.41 -5.60 7.50
C ALA A 404 -5.82 -5.17 7.88
N PHE A 405 -6.63 -4.76 6.90
CA PHE A 405 -8.00 -4.32 7.14
C PHE A 405 -9.00 -5.24 6.46
N ALA A 406 -10.14 -5.49 7.12
CA ALA A 406 -11.32 -6.09 6.52
C ALA A 406 -12.53 -5.17 6.64
N ALA A 407 -13.21 -4.95 5.51
CA ALA A 407 -14.51 -4.25 5.47
C ALA A 407 -15.61 -5.31 5.35
N LEU A 408 -16.21 -5.68 6.49
CA LEU A 408 -17.21 -6.74 6.55
C LEU A 408 -18.62 -6.16 6.31
N PRO A 409 -19.52 -6.93 5.64
CA PRO A 409 -20.90 -6.49 5.47
C PRO A 409 -21.59 -6.29 6.83
N ALA A 410 -22.63 -5.44 6.84
CA ALA A 410 -23.45 -5.19 8.04
C ALA A 410 -24.35 -6.38 8.35
#